data_270d09631dc757e5f776a8fa1485ea35
#
_entry.id   270d09631dc757e5f776a8fa1485ea35
#
_cell.length_a   1.000
_cell.length_b   1.000
_cell.length_c   1.000
_cell.angle_alpha   90.00
_cell.angle_beta   90.00
_cell.angle_gamma   90.00
#
_symmetry.space_group_name_H-M   'P 1'
#
loop_
_entity.id
_entity.type
_entity.pdbx_description
1 polymer ?
#
loop_
_entity_poly.entity_id
_entity_poly.type
_entity_poly.pdbx_seq_one_letter_code
_entity_poly.pdbx_strand_id
1 'polypeptide(L)'
;MPEVEIIMGKLSGTKTSENLARAFAGESQARNRYTFYAEYAKQEGHAVIEQEFKKIAENERAHAKAFYDILVNGIGSGNMNVNAGYPFESGDTLANLKAAANGEHEEHSKIYPAFADVAKQEGFPQAEAAFRLIANIEKEHEQKFKQLATELEQQTIYQKKQPVKWVCTNCGHIHEGTEAPGICPVCKYQQGWFEVKTQ
;
A
#
# COMPACT_ATOMS: atom_id res chain seq x y z
N MET A 1 -0.50 9.07 34.53
CA MET A 1 -0.26 9.16 33.09
C MET A 1 0.10 10.62 32.84
N PRO A 2 1.22 10.94 32.16
CA PRO A 2 1.50 12.33 31.86
C PRO A 2 0.42 12.88 30.94
N GLU A 3 -0.15 14.03 31.31
CA GLU A 3 -1.06 14.79 30.47
C GLU A 3 -0.33 15.13 29.16
N VAL A 4 -0.81 14.60 28.05
CA VAL A 4 -0.42 15.08 26.73
C VAL A 4 -1.07 16.44 26.58
N GLU A 5 -0.33 17.50 26.88
CA GLU A 5 -0.74 18.86 26.58
C GLU A 5 -1.00 18.91 25.06
N ILE A 6 -2.26 18.90 24.68
CA ILE A 6 -2.68 19.03 23.28
C ILE A 6 -2.30 20.45 22.87
N ILE A 7 -1.19 20.60 22.14
CA ILE A 7 -0.72 21.87 21.59
C ILE A 7 -1.62 22.23 20.42
N MET A 8 -2.92 22.48 20.71
CA MET A 8 -3.85 23.00 19.71
C MET A 8 -3.36 24.37 19.21
N GLY A 9 -3.27 24.54 17.90
CA GLY A 9 -2.90 25.80 17.24
C GLY A 9 -1.45 25.97 16.84
N LYS A 10 -0.49 25.20 17.38
CA LYS A 10 0.91 25.29 16.95
C LYS A 10 1.19 24.69 15.56
N LEU A 11 0.40 23.73 15.10
CA LEU A 11 0.59 23.06 13.82
C LEU A 11 0.09 23.88 12.63
N SER A 12 -0.90 24.76 12.86
CA SER A 12 -1.51 25.56 11.78
C SER A 12 -0.48 26.50 11.12
N GLY A 13 -0.43 26.49 9.78
CA GLY A 13 0.46 27.34 8.98
C GLY A 13 1.93 26.88 8.93
N THR A 14 2.24 25.71 9.49
CA THR A 14 3.60 25.13 9.43
C THR A 14 3.79 24.29 8.17
N LYS A 15 5.06 24.04 7.80
CA LYS A 15 5.40 23.09 6.73
C LYS A 15 4.97 21.67 7.09
N THR A 16 5.01 21.29 8.36
CA THR A 16 4.53 20.00 8.85
C THR A 16 3.04 19.82 8.57
N SER A 17 2.21 20.86 8.80
CA SER A 17 0.78 20.77 8.48
C SER A 17 0.53 20.62 6.98
N GLU A 18 1.28 21.33 6.12
CA GLU A 18 1.22 21.15 4.66
C GLU A 18 1.62 19.74 4.26
N ASN A 19 2.68 19.19 4.84
CA ASN A 19 3.18 17.85 4.53
C ASN A 19 2.22 16.76 5.00
N LEU A 20 1.59 16.91 6.17
CA LEU A 20 0.53 16.00 6.63
C LEU A 20 -0.68 16.01 5.68
N ALA A 21 -1.09 17.18 5.20
CA ALA A 21 -2.18 17.29 4.24
C ALA A 21 -1.83 16.66 2.88
N ARG A 22 -0.58 16.84 2.41
CA ARG A 22 -0.07 16.18 1.19
C ARG A 22 -0.03 14.66 1.35
N ALA A 23 0.46 14.16 2.48
CA ALA A 23 0.50 12.73 2.77
C ALA A 23 -0.91 12.16 2.84
N PHE A 24 -1.84 12.77 3.57
CA PHE A 24 -3.25 12.35 3.58
C PHE A 24 -3.86 12.25 2.18
N ALA A 25 -3.61 13.24 1.31
CA ALA A 25 -4.10 13.23 -0.06
C ALA A 25 -3.39 12.15 -0.89
N GLY A 26 -2.09 11.91 -0.67
CA GLY A 26 -1.28 10.86 -1.28
C GLY A 26 -1.86 9.48 -1.00
N GLU A 27 -2.01 9.14 0.27
CA GLU A 27 -2.60 7.87 0.71
C GLU A 27 -4.04 7.68 0.19
N SER A 28 -4.84 8.75 0.23
CA SER A 28 -6.23 8.71 -0.22
C SER A 28 -6.34 8.39 -1.70
N GLN A 29 -5.46 8.95 -2.56
CA GLN A 29 -5.45 8.63 -3.97
C GLN A 29 -4.81 7.26 -4.24
N ALA A 30 -3.74 6.85 -3.51
CA ALA A 30 -3.12 5.53 -3.62
C ALA A 30 -4.14 4.43 -3.29
N ARG A 31 -4.89 4.57 -2.20
CA ARG A 31 -6.00 3.68 -1.87
C ARG A 31 -6.98 3.50 -3.04
N ASN A 32 -7.40 4.60 -3.68
CA ASN A 32 -8.32 4.51 -4.81
C ASN A 32 -7.65 3.87 -6.04
N ARG A 33 -6.41 4.25 -6.39
CA ARG A 33 -5.67 3.63 -7.49
C ARG A 33 -5.51 2.12 -7.31
N TYR A 34 -5.14 1.67 -6.12
CA TYR A 34 -4.98 0.23 -5.85
C TYR A 34 -6.32 -0.52 -5.90
N THR A 35 -7.43 0.13 -5.52
CA THR A 35 -8.76 -0.44 -5.73
C THR A 35 -9.06 -0.62 -7.23
N PHE A 36 -8.71 0.37 -8.06
CA PHE A 36 -8.88 0.27 -9.53
C PHE A 36 -7.94 -0.78 -10.13
N TYR A 37 -6.67 -0.86 -9.67
CA TYR A 37 -5.72 -1.87 -10.11
C TYR A 37 -6.17 -3.30 -9.74
N ALA A 38 -6.82 -3.45 -8.60
CA ALA A 38 -7.45 -4.72 -8.23
C ALA A 38 -8.54 -5.17 -9.22
N GLU A 39 -9.32 -4.22 -9.78
CA GLU A 39 -10.33 -4.53 -10.79
C GLU A 39 -9.70 -5.06 -12.09
N TYR A 40 -8.57 -4.49 -12.53
CA TYR A 40 -7.81 -5.00 -13.68
C TYR A 40 -7.28 -6.41 -13.41
N ALA A 41 -6.65 -6.64 -12.26
CA ALA A 41 -6.13 -7.95 -11.88
C ALA A 41 -7.25 -9.01 -11.84
N LYS A 42 -8.43 -8.65 -11.36
CA LYS A 42 -9.63 -9.51 -11.39
C LYS A 42 -10.06 -9.84 -12.81
N GLN A 43 -10.13 -8.86 -13.70
CA GLN A 43 -10.53 -9.05 -15.10
C GLN A 43 -9.55 -9.95 -15.85
N GLU A 44 -8.26 -9.86 -15.54
CA GLU A 44 -7.21 -10.69 -16.11
C GLU A 44 -7.08 -12.08 -15.42
N GLY A 45 -7.91 -12.35 -14.42
CA GLY A 45 -7.97 -13.67 -13.75
C GLY A 45 -6.91 -13.86 -12.64
N HIS A 46 -6.26 -12.81 -12.19
CA HIS A 46 -5.24 -12.82 -11.12
C HIS A 46 -5.84 -12.52 -9.74
N ALA A 47 -6.67 -13.43 -9.23
CA ALA A 47 -7.42 -13.20 -7.98
C ALA A 47 -6.52 -12.95 -6.75
N VAL A 48 -5.35 -13.59 -6.68
CA VAL A 48 -4.39 -13.36 -5.60
C VAL A 48 -3.80 -11.94 -5.67
N ILE A 49 -3.50 -11.45 -6.89
CA ILE A 49 -3.03 -10.07 -7.08
C ILE A 49 -4.16 -9.06 -6.76
N GLU A 50 -5.41 -9.36 -7.18
CA GLU A 50 -6.58 -8.57 -6.80
C GLU A 50 -6.68 -8.42 -5.28
N GLN A 51 -6.54 -9.53 -4.55
CA GLN A 51 -6.63 -9.54 -3.08
C GLN A 51 -5.49 -8.74 -2.44
N GLU A 52 -4.26 -8.83 -2.96
CA GLU A 52 -3.14 -8.07 -2.42
C GLU A 52 -3.29 -6.56 -2.66
N PHE A 53 -3.72 -6.12 -3.86
CA PHE A 53 -4.05 -4.72 -4.09
C PHE A 53 -5.13 -4.21 -3.13
N LYS A 54 -6.18 -4.98 -2.89
CA LYS A 54 -7.25 -4.61 -1.94
C LYS A 54 -6.74 -4.50 -0.50
N LYS A 55 -5.90 -5.44 -0.09
CA LYS A 55 -5.29 -5.45 1.24
C LYS A 55 -4.42 -4.22 1.45
N ILE A 56 -3.53 -3.91 0.48
CA ILE A 56 -2.67 -2.73 0.56
C ILE A 56 -3.53 -1.46 0.50
N ALA A 57 -4.56 -1.37 -0.36
CA ALA A 57 -5.50 -0.25 -0.37
C ALA A 57 -6.13 0.03 1.00
N GLU A 58 -6.42 -1.00 1.80
CA GLU A 58 -6.90 -0.80 3.18
C GLU A 58 -5.79 -0.37 4.15
N ASN A 59 -4.52 -0.72 3.88
CA ASN A 59 -3.39 -0.14 4.61
C ASN A 59 -3.26 1.36 4.32
N GLU A 60 -3.34 1.79 3.04
CA GLU A 60 -3.31 3.21 2.66
C GLU A 60 -4.45 4.01 3.31
N ARG A 61 -5.63 3.41 3.44
CA ARG A 61 -6.72 4.02 4.20
C ARG A 61 -6.35 4.25 5.67
N ALA A 62 -5.62 3.31 6.28
CA ALA A 62 -5.17 3.44 7.66
C ALA A 62 -4.06 4.50 7.81
N HIS A 63 -3.14 4.58 6.85
CA HIS A 63 -2.11 5.61 6.79
C HIS A 63 -2.71 7.01 6.62
N ALA A 64 -3.66 7.16 5.67
CA ALA A 64 -4.43 8.39 5.49
C ALA A 64 -5.09 8.83 6.80
N LYS A 65 -5.71 7.88 7.53
CA LYS A 65 -6.37 8.15 8.81
C LYS A 65 -5.36 8.63 9.88
N ALA A 66 -4.17 8.04 9.93
CA ALA A 66 -3.13 8.46 10.87
C ALA A 66 -2.69 9.91 10.62
N PHE A 67 -2.41 10.30 9.38
CA PHE A 67 -2.08 11.67 9.03
C PHE A 67 -3.24 12.64 9.26
N TYR A 68 -4.45 12.23 8.93
CA TYR A 68 -5.68 13.01 9.16
C TYR A 68 -5.88 13.32 10.65
N ASP A 69 -5.72 12.35 11.53
CA ASP A 69 -5.91 12.53 12.96
C ASP A 69 -4.89 13.50 13.56
N ILE A 70 -3.61 13.38 13.18
CA ILE A 70 -2.56 14.31 13.61
C ILE A 70 -2.92 15.73 13.15
N LEU A 71 -3.35 15.88 11.90
CA LEU A 71 -3.68 17.18 11.32
C LEU A 71 -4.88 17.81 12.03
N VAL A 72 -6.00 17.10 12.16
CA VAL A 72 -7.23 17.60 12.79
C VAL A 72 -6.99 17.96 14.26
N ASN A 73 -6.26 17.11 15.00
CA ASN A 73 -5.95 17.36 16.40
C ASN A 73 -5.03 18.59 16.57
N GLY A 74 -4.16 18.85 15.58
CA GLY A 74 -3.20 19.95 15.67
C GLY A 74 -3.70 21.31 15.16
N ILE A 75 -4.61 21.32 14.16
CA ILE A 75 -5.12 22.57 13.57
C ILE A 75 -6.58 22.87 13.93
N GLY A 76 -7.33 21.88 14.44
CA GLY A 76 -8.77 21.95 14.58
C GLY A 76 -9.51 21.74 13.23
N SER A 77 -10.79 22.16 13.19
CA SER A 77 -11.59 22.06 11.96
C SER A 77 -11.27 23.20 11.00
N GLY A 78 -11.12 22.90 9.71
CA GLY A 78 -10.85 23.93 8.71
C GLY A 78 -10.58 23.34 7.32
N ASN A 79 -10.29 24.21 6.37
CA ASN A 79 -9.91 23.87 5.02
C ASN A 79 -8.41 24.14 4.81
N MET A 80 -7.72 23.25 4.09
CA MET A 80 -6.35 23.45 3.67
C MET A 80 -6.24 23.29 2.15
N ASN A 81 -5.46 24.16 1.52
CA ASN A 81 -5.09 23.99 0.13
C ASN A 81 -3.93 22.99 0.05
N VAL A 82 -4.09 21.93 -0.75
CA VAL A 82 -3.06 20.94 -0.99
C VAL A 82 -2.48 21.16 -2.39
N ASN A 83 -1.19 21.51 -2.45
CA ASN A 83 -0.45 21.62 -3.70
C ASN A 83 0.58 20.49 -3.75
N ALA A 84 0.25 19.43 -4.51
CA ALA A 84 1.11 18.26 -4.71
C ALA A 84 0.82 17.61 -6.07
N GLY A 85 1.81 16.93 -6.65
CA GLY A 85 1.65 16.09 -7.83
C GLY A 85 1.41 14.65 -7.40
N TYR A 86 0.44 14.00 -8.06
CA TYR A 86 0.14 12.59 -7.87
C TYR A 86 0.14 11.85 -9.21
N PRO A 87 0.51 10.56 -9.26
CA PRO A 87 0.52 9.80 -10.50
C PRO A 87 -0.91 9.48 -10.98
N PHE A 88 -1.10 9.54 -12.31
CA PHE A 88 -2.30 9.09 -13.00
C PHE A 88 -1.88 8.09 -14.07
N GLU A 89 -1.68 6.85 -13.64
CA GLU A 89 -1.20 5.75 -14.47
C GLU A 89 -2.19 4.59 -14.38
N SER A 90 -2.39 3.89 -15.51
CA SER A 90 -3.24 2.71 -15.60
C SER A 90 -2.78 1.86 -16.78
N GLY A 91 -2.86 0.55 -16.64
CA GLY A 91 -2.51 -0.43 -17.66
C GLY A 91 -3.03 -1.82 -17.31
N ASP A 92 -2.36 -2.85 -17.84
CA ASP A 92 -2.59 -4.23 -17.42
C ASP A 92 -2.08 -4.46 -15.99
N THR A 93 -2.32 -5.66 -15.45
CA THR A 93 -1.90 -6.00 -14.09
C THR A 93 -0.41 -5.81 -13.86
N LEU A 94 0.44 -6.14 -14.84
CA LEU A 94 1.89 -5.98 -14.71
C LEU A 94 2.30 -4.52 -14.67
N ALA A 95 1.75 -3.68 -15.55
CA ALA A 95 2.00 -2.24 -15.55
C ALA A 95 1.54 -1.60 -14.25
N ASN A 96 0.37 -1.97 -13.75
CA ASN A 96 -0.19 -1.47 -12.50
C ASN A 96 0.65 -1.87 -11.27
N LEU A 97 1.18 -3.10 -11.22
CA LEU A 97 2.11 -3.53 -10.16
C LEU A 97 3.41 -2.71 -10.19
N LYS A 98 3.96 -2.45 -11.39
CA LYS A 98 5.17 -1.62 -11.54
C LYS A 98 4.92 -0.16 -11.14
N ALA A 99 3.78 0.40 -11.53
CA ALA A 99 3.38 1.76 -11.16
C ALA A 99 3.19 1.90 -9.64
N ALA A 100 2.54 0.92 -8.99
CA ALA A 100 2.40 0.87 -7.55
C ALA A 100 3.76 0.80 -6.86
N ALA A 101 4.63 -0.15 -7.25
CA ALA A 101 5.98 -0.26 -6.69
C ALA A 101 6.81 1.02 -6.80
N ASN A 102 6.68 1.77 -7.90
CA ASN A 102 7.36 3.05 -8.07
C ASN A 102 6.81 4.12 -7.11
N GLY A 103 5.50 4.17 -6.89
CA GLY A 103 4.87 5.07 -5.93
C GLY A 103 5.40 4.84 -4.52
N GLU A 104 5.34 3.59 -4.05
CA GLU A 104 5.85 3.20 -2.73
C GLU A 104 7.34 3.52 -2.57
N HIS A 105 8.13 3.30 -3.64
CA HIS A 105 9.55 3.66 -3.64
C HIS A 105 9.78 5.15 -3.39
N GLU A 106 9.06 6.03 -4.09
CA GLU A 106 9.17 7.48 -3.89
C GLU A 106 8.76 7.88 -2.46
N GLU A 107 7.70 7.29 -1.93
CA GLU A 107 7.20 7.60 -0.60
C GLU A 107 8.20 7.22 0.49
N HIS A 108 8.71 5.97 0.51
CA HIS A 108 9.62 5.55 1.57
C HIS A 108 11.04 6.08 1.43
N SER A 109 11.53 6.31 0.20
CA SER A 109 12.94 6.68 -0.01
C SER A 109 13.18 8.20 -0.04
N LYS A 110 12.15 9.00 -0.34
CA LYS A 110 12.29 10.45 -0.55
C LYS A 110 11.26 11.26 0.21
N ILE A 111 9.95 10.98 0.01
CA ILE A 111 8.87 11.88 0.43
C ILE A 111 8.75 11.88 1.95
N TYR A 112 8.48 10.73 2.55
CA TYR A 112 8.25 10.63 3.99
C TYR A 112 9.50 10.89 4.84
N PRO A 113 10.72 10.46 4.45
CA PRO A 113 11.92 10.89 5.14
C PRO A 113 12.10 12.43 5.17
N ALA A 114 11.87 13.10 4.03
CA ALA A 114 11.95 14.56 3.98
C ALA A 114 10.86 15.23 4.84
N PHE A 115 9.64 14.71 4.85
CA PHE A 115 8.56 15.22 5.69
C PHE A 115 8.84 15.01 7.19
N ALA A 116 9.42 13.86 7.54
CA ALA A 116 9.85 13.57 8.90
C ALA A 116 10.92 14.54 9.40
N ASP A 117 11.91 14.87 8.56
CA ASP A 117 12.96 15.81 8.90
C ASP A 117 12.42 17.23 9.14
N VAL A 118 11.45 17.67 8.33
CA VAL A 118 10.73 18.95 8.54
C VAL A 118 9.96 18.91 9.86
N ALA A 119 9.22 17.85 10.14
CA ALA A 119 8.46 17.71 11.38
C ALA A 119 9.36 17.74 12.62
N LYS A 120 10.54 17.11 12.54
CA LYS A 120 11.57 17.16 13.58
C LYS A 120 12.08 18.59 13.81
N GLN A 121 12.41 19.31 12.72
CA GLN A 121 12.92 20.69 12.80
C GLN A 121 11.89 21.65 13.39
N GLU A 122 10.62 21.47 13.08
CA GLU A 122 9.51 22.29 13.58
C GLU A 122 9.01 21.85 14.97
N GLY A 123 9.56 20.75 15.54
CA GLY A 123 9.22 20.28 16.90
C GLY A 123 7.91 19.51 17.01
N PHE A 124 7.53 18.75 15.96
CA PHE A 124 6.35 17.89 15.93
C PHE A 124 6.71 16.39 15.98
N PRO A 125 7.10 15.84 17.13
CA PRO A 125 7.62 14.48 17.23
C PRO A 125 6.59 13.40 16.85
N GLN A 126 5.29 13.65 17.04
CA GLN A 126 4.23 12.73 16.63
C GLN A 126 4.14 12.62 15.11
N ALA A 127 4.24 13.74 14.38
CA ALA A 127 4.26 13.75 12.92
C ALA A 127 5.56 13.12 12.38
N GLU A 128 6.72 13.46 12.98
CA GLU A 128 7.99 12.81 12.64
C GLU A 128 7.90 11.28 12.75
N ALA A 129 7.41 10.79 13.88
CA ALA A 129 7.28 9.36 14.13
C ALA A 129 6.33 8.69 13.12
N ALA A 130 5.18 9.30 12.82
CA ALA A 130 4.21 8.78 11.85
C ALA A 130 4.85 8.66 10.46
N PHE A 131 5.51 9.71 9.94
CA PHE A 131 6.18 9.66 8.64
C PHE A 131 7.25 8.56 8.58
N ARG A 132 8.08 8.40 9.63
CA ARG A 132 9.13 7.37 9.62
C ARG A 132 8.57 5.96 9.70
N LEU A 133 7.55 5.73 10.52
CA LEU A 133 6.95 4.41 10.68
C LEU A 133 6.21 3.99 9.42
N ILE A 134 5.44 4.90 8.82
CA ILE A 134 4.73 4.62 7.57
C ILE A 134 5.74 4.40 6.44
N ALA A 135 6.81 5.20 6.31
CA ALA A 135 7.85 4.95 5.31
C ALA A 135 8.43 3.51 5.37
N ASN A 136 8.56 2.93 6.57
CA ASN A 136 9.00 1.54 6.68
C ASN A 136 7.95 0.54 6.14
N ILE A 137 6.66 0.87 6.27
CA ILE A 137 5.57 0.04 5.73
C ILE A 137 5.54 0.13 4.21
N GLU A 138 5.69 1.35 3.63
CA GLU A 138 5.72 1.53 2.17
C GLU A 138 6.90 0.81 1.51
N LYS A 139 8.00 0.63 2.24
CA LYS A 139 9.11 -0.21 1.78
C LYS A 139 8.69 -1.68 1.64
N GLU A 140 7.90 -2.21 2.57
CA GLU A 140 7.36 -3.58 2.48
C GLU A 140 6.32 -3.71 1.34
N HIS A 141 5.48 -2.68 1.14
CA HIS A 141 4.54 -2.62 0.01
C HIS A 141 5.29 -2.62 -1.33
N GLU A 142 6.35 -1.80 -1.46
CA GLU A 142 7.21 -1.81 -2.65
C GLU A 142 7.77 -3.21 -2.95
N GLN A 143 8.33 -3.88 -1.94
CA GLN A 143 8.90 -5.21 -2.10
C GLN A 143 7.84 -6.22 -2.57
N LYS A 144 6.63 -6.14 -1.99
CA LYS A 144 5.52 -7.00 -2.36
C LYS A 144 5.09 -6.79 -3.80
N PHE A 145 4.89 -5.55 -4.23
CA PHE A 145 4.52 -5.23 -5.61
C PHE A 145 5.63 -5.63 -6.60
N LYS A 146 6.90 -5.39 -6.27
CA LYS A 146 8.05 -5.83 -7.10
C LYS A 146 8.12 -7.35 -7.23
N GLN A 147 7.90 -8.08 -6.14
CA GLN A 147 7.86 -9.54 -6.18
C GLN A 147 6.78 -10.03 -7.13
N LEU A 148 5.54 -9.54 -6.97
CA LEU A 148 4.41 -9.96 -7.82
C LEU A 148 4.65 -9.57 -9.29
N ALA A 149 5.15 -8.36 -9.56
CA ALA A 149 5.50 -7.94 -10.91
C ALA A 149 6.55 -8.86 -11.56
N THR A 150 7.60 -9.18 -10.81
CA THR A 150 8.67 -10.08 -11.29
C THR A 150 8.14 -11.49 -11.56
N GLU A 151 7.35 -12.04 -10.64
CA GLU A 151 6.78 -13.38 -10.82
C GLU A 151 5.79 -13.44 -12.00
N LEU A 152 5.00 -12.38 -12.20
CA LEU A 152 4.08 -12.29 -13.32
C LEU A 152 4.83 -12.15 -14.66
N GLU A 153 5.82 -11.26 -14.75
CA GLU A 153 6.64 -11.02 -15.93
C GLU A 153 7.42 -12.28 -16.35
N GLN A 154 7.93 -13.02 -15.36
CA GLN A 154 8.66 -14.27 -15.58
C GLN A 154 7.76 -15.50 -15.74
N GLN A 155 6.43 -15.34 -15.68
CA GLN A 155 5.44 -16.43 -15.71
C GLN A 155 5.67 -17.48 -14.61
N THR A 156 6.20 -17.05 -13.46
CA THR A 156 6.51 -17.94 -12.32
C THR A 156 5.51 -17.80 -11.17
N ILE A 157 4.50 -16.94 -11.31
CA ILE A 157 3.52 -16.69 -10.26
C ILE A 157 2.72 -17.96 -9.92
N TYR A 158 2.39 -18.80 -10.92
CA TYR A 158 1.68 -20.07 -10.75
C TYR A 158 2.55 -21.30 -11.02
N GLN A 159 3.85 -21.10 -11.21
CA GLN A 159 4.81 -22.18 -11.48
C GLN A 159 6.11 -21.95 -10.69
N LYS A 160 6.67 -23.01 -10.11
CA LYS A 160 7.93 -22.97 -9.36
C LYS A 160 8.88 -24.09 -9.86
N LYS A 161 10.17 -23.88 -9.68
CA LYS A 161 11.21 -24.84 -10.10
C LYS A 161 11.18 -26.16 -9.31
N GLN A 162 10.71 -26.10 -8.07
CA GLN A 162 10.58 -27.23 -7.16
C GLN A 162 9.13 -27.36 -6.69
N PRO A 163 8.66 -28.57 -6.32
CA PRO A 163 7.34 -28.73 -5.74
C PRO A 163 7.15 -27.85 -4.51
N VAL A 164 6.04 -27.16 -4.46
CA VAL A 164 5.59 -26.31 -3.32
C VAL A 164 4.15 -26.66 -2.98
N LYS A 165 3.70 -26.21 -1.82
CA LYS A 165 2.28 -26.30 -1.46
C LYS A 165 1.56 -25.06 -1.97
N TRP A 166 0.60 -25.28 -2.86
CA TRP A 166 -0.32 -24.27 -3.36
C TRP A 166 -1.58 -24.30 -2.53
N VAL A 167 -2.07 -23.16 -2.07
CA VAL A 167 -3.33 -23.04 -1.38
C VAL A 167 -4.32 -22.23 -2.22
N CYS A 168 -5.52 -22.79 -2.40
CA CYS A 168 -6.63 -22.04 -3.01
C CYS A 168 -7.18 -21.05 -1.98
N THR A 169 -7.04 -19.74 -2.23
CA THR A 169 -7.48 -18.68 -1.33
C THR A 169 -8.99 -18.60 -1.16
N ASN A 170 -9.77 -19.22 -2.07
CA ASN A 170 -11.23 -19.28 -1.95
C ASN A 170 -11.73 -20.38 -1.00
N CYS A 171 -11.11 -21.59 -1.01
CA CYS A 171 -11.65 -22.72 -0.25
C CYS A 171 -10.65 -23.42 0.66
N GLY A 172 -9.39 -23.00 0.68
CA GLY A 172 -8.35 -23.61 1.50
C GLY A 172 -7.79 -24.94 0.98
N HIS A 173 -8.21 -25.43 -0.21
CA HIS A 173 -7.65 -26.65 -0.78
C HIS A 173 -6.15 -26.51 -0.99
N ILE A 174 -5.39 -27.54 -0.58
CA ILE A 174 -3.94 -27.58 -0.75
C ILE A 174 -3.57 -28.59 -1.82
N HIS A 175 -2.77 -28.16 -2.78
CA HIS A 175 -2.15 -28.97 -3.82
C HIS A 175 -0.62 -28.91 -3.68
N GLU A 176 0.07 -30.03 -3.83
CA GLU A 176 1.53 -30.07 -3.84
C GLU A 176 2.01 -30.41 -5.27
N GLY A 177 2.88 -29.56 -5.79
CA GLY A 177 3.42 -29.69 -7.14
C GLY A 177 4.23 -28.47 -7.57
N THR A 178 4.83 -28.57 -8.75
CA THR A 178 5.60 -27.46 -9.35
C THR A 178 4.70 -26.40 -9.97
N GLU A 179 3.42 -26.70 -10.19
CA GLU A 179 2.45 -25.80 -10.81
C GLU A 179 1.13 -25.81 -10.03
N ALA A 180 0.53 -24.63 -9.91
CA ALA A 180 -0.80 -24.48 -9.33
C ALA A 180 -1.84 -25.11 -10.27
N PRO A 181 -2.88 -25.81 -9.76
CA PRO A 181 -3.93 -26.37 -10.60
C PRO A 181 -4.62 -25.30 -11.46
N GLY A 182 -4.82 -25.56 -12.75
CA GLY A 182 -5.57 -24.65 -13.64
C GLY A 182 -6.99 -24.38 -13.16
N ILE A 183 -7.61 -25.41 -12.53
CA ILE A 183 -8.94 -25.32 -11.88
C ILE A 183 -8.86 -26.05 -10.55
N CYS A 184 -9.34 -25.40 -9.49
CA CYS A 184 -9.41 -26.02 -8.16
C CYS A 184 -10.36 -27.24 -8.18
N PRO A 185 -9.90 -28.44 -7.77
CA PRO A 185 -10.72 -29.64 -7.80
C PRO A 185 -11.91 -29.58 -6.84
N VAL A 186 -11.85 -28.74 -5.80
CA VAL A 186 -12.88 -28.60 -4.78
C VAL A 186 -13.92 -27.53 -5.17
N CYS A 187 -13.51 -26.28 -5.37
CA CYS A 187 -14.44 -25.16 -5.55
C CYS A 187 -14.58 -24.69 -7.01
N LYS A 188 -13.85 -25.30 -7.95
CA LYS A 188 -13.88 -25.01 -9.40
C LYS A 188 -13.42 -23.61 -9.81
N TYR A 189 -12.79 -22.87 -8.90
CA TYR A 189 -12.18 -21.59 -9.22
C TYR A 189 -10.89 -21.78 -10.03
N GLN A 190 -10.54 -20.78 -10.84
CA GLN A 190 -9.40 -20.79 -11.75
C GLN A 190 -8.06 -20.71 -11.03
N GLN A 191 -6.96 -20.99 -11.74
CA GLN A 191 -5.59 -20.99 -11.24
C GLN A 191 -5.19 -19.70 -10.49
N GLY A 192 -5.70 -18.55 -10.93
CA GLY A 192 -5.43 -17.25 -10.30
C GLY A 192 -5.84 -17.13 -8.83
N TRP A 193 -6.56 -18.11 -8.29
CA TRP A 193 -6.92 -18.21 -6.88
C TRP A 193 -5.92 -19.00 -6.04
N PHE A 194 -4.82 -19.45 -6.63
CA PHE A 194 -3.80 -20.17 -5.90
C PHE A 194 -2.59 -19.29 -5.59
N GLU A 195 -2.10 -19.40 -4.39
CA GLU A 195 -0.82 -18.85 -3.95
C GLU A 195 0.04 -19.92 -3.30
N VAL A 196 1.35 -19.67 -3.21
CA VAL A 196 2.25 -20.52 -2.43
C VAL A 196 1.89 -20.39 -0.96
N LYS A 197 1.61 -21.52 -0.31
CA LYS A 197 1.33 -21.53 1.13
C LYS A 197 2.59 -21.14 1.90
N THR A 198 2.56 -20.00 2.56
CA THR A 198 3.56 -19.64 3.57
C THR A 198 3.29 -20.43 4.86
N GLN A 199 4.33 -20.74 5.60
CA GLN A 199 4.25 -21.51 6.86
C GLN A 199 3.45 -20.77 7.91
#